data_5b4460b6567612f13a885f20a5ab8522
#
_entry.id   5b4460b6567612f13a885f20a5ab8522
#
_cell.length_a   1.000
_cell.length_b   1.000
_cell.length_c   1.000
_cell.angle_alpha   90.00
_cell.angle_beta   90.00
_cell.angle_gamma   90.00
#
_symmetry.space_group_name_H-M   'P 1'
#
loop_
_entity.id
_entity.type
_entity.pdbx_description
1 polymer ?
#
loop_
_entity_poly.entity_id
_entity_poly.type
_entity_poly.pdbx_seq_one_letter_code
_entity_poly.pdbx_strand_id
1 'polypeptide(L)'
;MSGLLPDDQLAVLREQGFVVARRYANPEQVAALRALSESHLRDHVAPIEYEADLRYPGAPESRAAEGGLTVRRLLGAYARDPLFAQWATDPGIAGSLARYFHEPAVLSTVHHNCVMTKHPAYGSLTGWHQDIRYWSFSDTDLVSSWLALGTETRANGGLSFIPGSHAAAFTPDQFDEKKFFRDDAPQNAEWIARAVCPDLEAGDVVFFHCRTLHAAQGNSSDRVKLSVVHTYYPQSCHPLPGTRSASQPGVPLAGA
;
A
#
# COMPACT_ATOMS: atom_id res chain seq x y z
N MET A 1 12.96 -4.96 16.46
CA MET A 1 12.67 -5.90 15.38
C MET A 1 11.24 -6.36 15.51
N SER A 2 10.51 -6.39 14.42
CA SER A 2 9.14 -6.91 14.38
C SER A 2 9.14 -8.43 14.58
N GLY A 3 8.05 -8.97 15.14
CA GLY A 3 7.88 -10.43 15.24
C GLY A 3 7.49 -11.07 13.91
N LEU A 4 7.54 -12.39 13.84
CA LEU A 4 6.97 -13.12 12.70
C LEU A 4 5.44 -13.09 12.78
N LEU A 5 4.77 -13.06 11.63
CA LEU A 5 3.33 -13.32 11.58
C LEU A 5 3.06 -14.76 12.07
N PRO A 6 2.14 -14.96 13.03
CA PRO A 6 1.69 -16.30 13.44
C PRO A 6 1.07 -17.08 12.26
N ASP A 7 1.04 -18.42 12.36
CA ASP A 7 0.50 -19.28 11.30
C ASP A 7 -0.97 -19.02 10.99
N ASP A 8 -1.77 -18.73 12.00
CA ASP A 8 -3.17 -18.37 11.85
C ASP A 8 -3.36 -17.05 11.06
N GLN A 9 -2.48 -16.06 11.29
CA GLN A 9 -2.50 -14.81 10.49
C GLN A 9 -2.04 -15.04 9.04
N LEU A 10 -1.06 -15.91 8.81
CA LEU A 10 -0.68 -16.31 7.45
C LEU A 10 -1.82 -17.05 6.74
N ALA A 11 -2.57 -17.89 7.46
CA ALA A 11 -3.76 -18.54 6.92
C ALA A 11 -4.84 -17.52 6.53
N VAL A 12 -5.09 -16.51 7.40
CA VAL A 12 -6.03 -15.42 7.09
C VAL A 12 -5.57 -14.63 5.86
N LEU A 13 -4.27 -14.32 5.73
CA LEU A 13 -3.75 -13.63 4.54
C LEU A 13 -4.00 -14.44 3.27
N ARG A 14 -3.79 -15.77 3.30
CA ARG A 14 -4.06 -16.66 2.15
C ARG A 14 -5.54 -16.76 1.81
N GLU A 15 -6.42 -16.78 2.81
CA GLU A 15 -7.86 -16.94 2.62
C GLU A 15 -8.55 -15.64 2.25
N GLN A 16 -8.25 -14.54 2.97
CA GLN A 16 -8.94 -13.27 2.84
C GLN A 16 -8.25 -12.30 1.86
N GLY A 17 -6.97 -12.55 1.53
CA GLY A 17 -6.14 -11.67 0.72
C GLY A 17 -5.55 -10.49 1.49
N PHE A 18 -5.86 -10.35 2.77
CA PHE A 18 -5.24 -9.37 3.67
C PHE A 18 -5.34 -9.82 5.13
N VAL A 19 -4.44 -9.30 5.96
CA VAL A 19 -4.45 -9.50 7.42
C VAL A 19 -3.95 -8.25 8.13
N VAL A 20 -4.49 -7.95 9.30
CA VAL A 20 -4.03 -6.86 10.16
C VAL A 20 -3.18 -7.43 11.29
N ALA A 21 -1.88 -7.17 11.24
CA ALA A 21 -0.94 -7.47 12.31
C ALA A 21 -0.92 -6.31 13.31
N ARG A 22 -1.56 -6.52 14.46
CA ARG A 22 -1.67 -5.48 15.50
C ARG A 22 -0.36 -5.27 16.25
N ARG A 23 0.02 -4.00 16.46
CA ARG A 23 1.24 -3.60 17.19
C ARG A 23 2.49 -4.33 16.67
N TYR A 24 2.54 -4.50 15.35
CA TYR A 24 3.60 -5.26 14.68
C TYR A 24 4.94 -4.52 14.70
N ALA A 25 4.93 -3.22 14.42
CA ALA A 25 6.13 -2.39 14.43
C ALA A 25 6.44 -1.87 15.84
N ASN A 26 7.75 -1.73 16.13
CA ASN A 26 8.21 -1.15 17.40
C ASN A 26 7.77 0.32 17.51
N PRO A 27 7.20 0.77 18.66
CA PRO A 27 6.71 2.13 18.84
C PRO A 27 7.77 3.23 18.61
N GLU A 28 9.03 2.99 18.99
CA GLU A 28 10.13 3.94 18.80
C GLU A 28 10.46 4.09 17.30
N GLN A 29 10.48 2.98 16.56
CA GLN A 29 10.68 2.97 15.11
C GLN A 29 9.53 3.69 14.40
N VAL A 30 8.28 3.45 14.81
CA VAL A 30 7.10 4.13 14.27
C VAL A 30 7.18 5.63 14.50
N ALA A 31 7.54 6.07 15.72
CA ALA A 31 7.69 7.48 16.06
C ALA A 31 8.79 8.15 15.20
N ALA A 32 9.93 7.48 15.02
CA ALA A 32 11.03 7.98 14.19
C ALA A 32 10.63 8.07 12.69
N LEU A 33 9.98 7.03 12.14
CA LEU A 33 9.48 7.04 10.76
C LEU A 33 8.43 8.12 10.53
N ARG A 34 7.54 8.33 11.51
CA ARG A 34 6.54 9.40 11.48
C ARG A 34 7.19 10.77 11.45
N ALA A 35 8.09 11.07 12.41
CA ALA A 35 8.78 12.35 12.50
C ALA A 35 9.57 12.67 11.21
N LEU A 36 10.25 11.66 10.64
CA LEU A 36 10.97 11.79 9.38
C LEU A 36 10.02 12.04 8.20
N SER A 37 8.89 11.35 8.14
CA SER A 37 7.86 11.56 7.11
C SER A 37 7.28 12.98 7.19
N GLU A 38 6.96 13.46 8.39
CA GLU A 38 6.46 14.83 8.62
C GLU A 38 7.50 15.90 8.23
N SER A 39 8.79 15.66 8.52
CA SER A 39 9.87 16.54 8.07
C SER A 39 9.96 16.58 6.54
N HIS A 40 9.98 15.42 5.87
CA HIS A 40 10.05 15.36 4.41
C HIS A 40 8.83 15.99 3.72
N LEU A 41 7.65 15.91 4.35
CA LEU A 41 6.45 16.60 3.86
C LEU A 41 6.58 18.11 3.99
N ARG A 42 6.96 18.61 5.17
CA ARG A 42 7.12 20.04 5.42
C ARG A 42 8.16 20.68 4.52
N ASP A 43 9.28 19.98 4.33
CA ASP A 43 10.44 20.49 3.59
C ASP A 43 10.38 20.14 2.10
N HIS A 44 9.30 19.52 1.64
CA HIS A 44 9.08 19.08 0.26
C HIS A 44 10.27 18.28 -0.31
N VAL A 45 10.81 17.34 0.44
CA VAL A 45 11.98 16.52 0.02
C VAL A 45 11.59 15.62 -1.14
N ALA A 46 12.19 15.84 -2.32
CA ALA A 46 11.96 15.05 -3.53
C ALA A 46 12.49 13.60 -3.40
N PRO A 47 11.99 12.62 -4.19
CA PRO A 47 10.94 12.73 -5.22
C PRO A 47 9.52 12.72 -4.63
N ILE A 48 8.64 13.55 -5.19
CA ILE A 48 7.26 13.75 -4.70
C ILE A 48 6.28 13.51 -5.84
N GLU A 49 5.13 12.88 -5.53
CA GLU A 49 3.94 12.90 -6.36
C GLU A 49 2.89 13.76 -5.67
N TYR A 50 2.33 14.72 -6.39
CA TYR A 50 1.26 15.58 -5.88
C TYR A 50 -0.12 15.06 -6.28
N GLU A 51 -1.16 15.39 -5.51
CA GLU A 51 -2.54 15.01 -5.83
C GLU A 51 -2.96 15.51 -7.22
N ALA A 52 -2.57 16.73 -7.58
CA ALA A 52 -2.84 17.32 -8.89
C ALA A 52 -2.25 16.55 -10.09
N ASP A 53 -1.22 15.73 -9.88
CA ASP A 53 -0.57 14.99 -10.97
C ASP A 53 -1.42 13.85 -11.52
N LEU A 54 -2.32 13.27 -10.69
CA LEU A 54 -3.10 12.07 -11.04
C LEU A 54 -4.54 12.36 -11.46
N ARG A 55 -5.05 13.55 -11.16
CA ARG A 55 -6.43 13.98 -11.49
C ARG A 55 -7.51 12.97 -11.03
N TYR A 56 -7.34 12.41 -9.83
CA TYR A 56 -8.36 11.57 -9.22
C TYR A 56 -9.50 12.45 -8.66
N PRO A 57 -10.70 11.88 -8.46
CA PRO A 57 -11.84 12.65 -7.91
C PRO A 57 -11.47 13.33 -6.59
N GLY A 58 -11.70 14.65 -6.50
CA GLY A 58 -11.33 15.47 -5.36
C GLY A 58 -9.92 16.04 -5.39
N ALA A 59 -9.08 15.67 -6.37
CA ALA A 59 -7.75 16.27 -6.54
C ALA A 59 -7.85 17.71 -7.11
N PRO A 60 -6.89 18.60 -6.75
CA PRO A 60 -6.75 19.89 -7.39
C PRO A 60 -6.52 19.76 -8.91
N GLU A 61 -7.04 20.70 -9.69
CA GLU A 61 -6.97 20.67 -11.16
C GLU A 61 -5.55 20.76 -11.72
N SER A 62 -4.66 21.45 -11.00
CA SER A 62 -3.26 21.65 -11.38
C SER A 62 -2.41 21.98 -10.16
N ARG A 63 -1.08 21.89 -10.32
CA ARG A 63 -0.13 22.31 -9.27
C ARG A 63 -0.21 23.81 -8.94
N ALA A 64 -0.75 24.63 -9.83
CA ALA A 64 -0.94 26.07 -9.63
C ALA A 64 -2.28 26.42 -8.97
N ALA A 65 -3.22 25.46 -8.90
CA ALA A 65 -4.51 25.66 -8.25
C ALA A 65 -4.36 25.67 -6.71
N GLU A 66 -5.37 26.13 -6.02
CA GLU A 66 -5.46 26.01 -4.56
C GLU A 66 -5.31 24.54 -4.14
N GLY A 67 -4.45 24.26 -3.17
CA GLY A 67 -4.12 22.90 -2.77
C GLY A 67 -3.29 22.10 -3.78
N GLY A 68 -2.87 22.68 -4.90
CA GLY A 68 -2.19 21.99 -6.00
C GLY A 68 -0.84 21.37 -5.64
N LEU A 69 -0.19 21.84 -4.57
CA LEU A 69 1.03 21.26 -4.00
C LEU A 69 0.77 20.29 -2.85
N THR A 70 -0.47 19.81 -2.70
CA THR A 70 -0.78 18.76 -1.75
C THR A 70 -0.05 17.46 -2.12
N VAL A 71 0.83 17.02 -1.24
CA VAL A 71 1.62 15.82 -1.45
C VAL A 71 0.71 14.59 -1.34
N ARG A 72 0.75 13.73 -2.33
CA ARG A 72 0.06 12.42 -2.34
C ARG A 72 0.98 11.30 -1.87
N ARG A 73 2.24 11.32 -2.34
CA ARG A 73 3.26 10.34 -1.97
C ARG A 73 4.63 10.98 -1.89
N LEU A 74 5.38 10.57 -0.88
CA LEU A 74 6.83 10.69 -0.91
C LEU A 74 7.38 9.41 -1.54
N LEU A 75 7.87 9.51 -2.76
CA LEU A 75 8.30 8.34 -3.56
C LEU A 75 9.68 7.84 -3.12
N GLY A 76 9.98 6.55 -3.42
CA GLY A 76 11.29 5.96 -3.20
C GLY A 76 11.66 5.81 -1.73
N ALA A 77 10.73 5.43 -0.87
CA ALA A 77 10.92 5.36 0.58
C ALA A 77 12.20 4.61 0.97
N TYR A 78 12.46 3.44 0.39
CA TYR A 78 13.66 2.63 0.67
C TYR A 78 14.98 3.41 0.53
N ALA A 79 15.08 4.28 -0.47
CA ALA A 79 16.29 5.04 -0.75
C ALA A 79 16.30 6.44 -0.09
N ARG A 80 15.22 6.86 0.57
CA ARG A 80 15.10 8.19 1.17
C ARG A 80 15.94 8.38 2.41
N ASP A 81 15.98 7.36 3.26
CA ASP A 81 16.68 7.40 4.54
C ASP A 81 16.91 5.97 5.04
N PRO A 82 18.01 5.71 5.76
CA PRO A 82 18.28 4.41 6.38
C PRO A 82 17.15 3.86 7.25
N LEU A 83 16.35 4.69 7.91
CA LEU A 83 15.20 4.23 8.72
C LEU A 83 14.13 3.55 7.86
N PHE A 84 13.83 4.10 6.68
CA PHE A 84 12.90 3.45 5.76
C PHE A 84 13.48 2.16 5.17
N ALA A 85 14.78 2.14 4.88
CA ALA A 85 15.45 0.93 4.42
C ALA A 85 15.42 -0.19 5.48
N GLN A 86 15.71 0.14 6.73
CA GLN A 86 15.61 -0.78 7.87
C GLN A 86 14.20 -1.34 8.04
N TRP A 87 13.18 -0.50 7.89
CA TRP A 87 11.79 -0.96 7.95
C TRP A 87 11.46 -1.89 6.77
N ALA A 88 11.80 -1.49 5.55
CA ALA A 88 11.52 -2.28 4.35
C ALA A 88 12.21 -3.66 4.35
N THR A 89 13.32 -3.80 5.06
CA THR A 89 14.08 -5.06 5.18
C THR A 89 14.04 -5.65 6.60
N ASP A 90 13.03 -5.28 7.40
CA ASP A 90 12.88 -5.81 8.77
C ASP A 90 12.82 -7.34 8.77
N PRO A 91 13.61 -8.02 9.62
CA PRO A 91 13.66 -9.49 9.64
C PRO A 91 12.31 -10.15 9.92
N GLY A 92 11.43 -9.52 10.69
CA GLY A 92 10.07 -10.02 10.92
C GLY A 92 9.23 -10.00 9.64
N ILE A 93 9.34 -8.94 8.82
CA ILE A 93 8.70 -8.87 7.49
C ILE A 93 9.31 -9.93 6.58
N ALA A 94 10.63 -9.98 6.48
CA ALA A 94 11.35 -10.94 5.61
C ALA A 94 10.97 -12.39 5.94
N GLY A 95 11.03 -12.78 7.21
CA GLY A 95 10.69 -14.13 7.65
C GLY A 95 9.19 -14.46 7.49
N SER A 96 8.28 -13.49 7.74
CA SER A 96 6.84 -13.68 7.52
C SER A 96 6.52 -13.93 6.06
N LEU A 97 7.12 -13.13 5.16
CA LEU A 97 6.90 -13.27 3.73
C LEU A 97 7.57 -14.52 3.15
N ALA A 98 8.75 -14.91 3.65
CA ALA A 98 9.38 -16.18 3.26
C ALA A 98 8.50 -17.39 3.61
N ARG A 99 7.80 -17.36 4.75
CA ARG A 99 6.82 -18.40 5.13
C ARG A 99 5.54 -18.33 4.28
N TYR A 100 5.12 -17.15 3.89
CA TYR A 100 3.97 -16.96 3.01
C TYR A 100 4.26 -17.50 1.60
N PHE A 101 5.37 -17.10 0.99
CA PHE A 101 5.78 -17.48 -0.37
C PHE A 101 6.40 -18.88 -0.45
N HIS A 102 6.80 -19.49 0.68
CA HIS A 102 7.62 -20.71 0.75
C HIS A 102 9.02 -20.57 0.12
N GLU A 103 9.49 -19.35 -0.02
CA GLU A 103 10.82 -19.00 -0.53
C GLU A 103 11.20 -17.58 -0.10
N PRO A 104 12.47 -17.14 -0.24
CA PRO A 104 12.87 -15.78 0.09
C PRO A 104 12.08 -14.72 -0.66
N ALA A 105 11.82 -13.60 0.00
CA ALA A 105 11.14 -12.46 -0.59
C ALA A 105 12.12 -11.45 -1.17
N VAL A 106 11.69 -10.71 -2.17
CA VAL A 106 12.41 -9.58 -2.78
C VAL A 106 11.56 -8.32 -2.65
N LEU A 107 12.15 -7.24 -2.14
CA LEU A 107 11.50 -5.93 -2.09
C LEU A 107 11.46 -5.31 -3.51
N SER A 108 10.29 -4.90 -3.97
CA SER A 108 10.16 -4.06 -5.16
C SER A 108 10.55 -2.61 -4.84
N THR A 109 11.52 -2.07 -5.56
CA THR A 109 11.91 -0.65 -5.43
C THR A 109 11.07 0.28 -6.32
N VAL A 110 10.28 -0.28 -7.24
CA VAL A 110 9.50 0.45 -8.25
C VAL A 110 8.04 0.64 -7.84
N HIS A 111 7.44 -0.38 -7.20
CA HIS A 111 6.01 -0.38 -6.87
C HIS A 111 5.80 -0.35 -5.35
N HIS A 112 4.88 0.51 -4.90
CA HIS A 112 4.59 0.70 -3.48
C HIS A 112 5.87 0.76 -2.61
N ASN A 113 6.71 1.70 -2.93
CA ASN A 113 7.92 2.02 -2.18
C ASN A 113 7.83 3.52 -1.83
N CYS A 114 6.93 3.87 -0.90
CA CYS A 114 6.62 5.27 -0.63
C CYS A 114 5.99 5.49 0.74
N VAL A 115 6.00 6.74 1.19
CA VAL A 115 5.10 7.22 2.23
C VAL A 115 3.83 7.73 1.56
N MET A 116 2.70 7.14 1.91
CA MET A 116 1.38 7.57 1.46
C MET A 116 0.84 8.63 2.41
N THR A 117 0.24 9.67 1.85
CA THR A 117 -0.46 10.70 2.61
C THR A 117 -1.93 10.72 2.25
N LYS A 118 -2.76 11.22 3.16
CA LYS A 118 -4.13 11.58 2.86
C LYS A 118 -4.42 12.89 3.58
N HIS A 119 -4.43 13.97 2.82
CA HIS A 119 -4.67 15.30 3.34
C HIS A 119 -6.16 15.56 3.52
N PRO A 120 -6.56 16.32 4.58
CA PRO A 120 -7.87 16.94 4.61
C PRO A 120 -8.09 17.83 3.37
N ALA A 121 -9.32 18.02 2.96
CA ALA A 121 -9.78 18.87 1.86
C ALA A 121 -9.29 18.48 0.45
N TYR A 122 -7.99 18.23 0.25
CA TYR A 122 -7.38 18.02 -1.08
C TYR A 122 -6.93 16.59 -1.35
N GLY A 123 -7.09 15.67 -0.39
CA GLY A 123 -6.80 14.25 -0.60
C GLY A 123 -7.84 13.59 -1.50
N SER A 124 -7.42 13.10 -2.66
CA SER A 124 -8.32 12.49 -3.65
C SER A 124 -8.89 11.16 -3.20
N LEU A 125 -10.05 10.80 -3.75
CA LEU A 125 -10.62 9.46 -3.61
C LEU A 125 -9.82 8.45 -4.43
N THR A 126 -9.68 7.23 -3.91
CA THR A 126 -9.13 6.11 -4.69
C THR A 126 -10.19 5.03 -4.77
N GLY A 127 -10.78 4.85 -5.95
CA GLY A 127 -11.81 3.85 -6.20
C GLY A 127 -11.30 2.41 -5.99
N TRP A 128 -12.22 1.45 -6.01
CA TRP A 128 -11.89 0.02 -5.88
C TRP A 128 -10.93 -0.42 -6.97
N HIS A 129 -9.80 -1.03 -6.61
CA HIS A 129 -8.79 -1.47 -7.56
C HIS A 129 -7.94 -2.59 -6.99
N GLN A 130 -7.24 -3.25 -7.88
CA GLN A 130 -6.16 -4.19 -7.59
C GLN A 130 -4.84 -3.51 -7.95
N ASP A 131 -3.82 -3.60 -7.11
CA ASP A 131 -2.51 -2.98 -7.37
C ASP A 131 -1.82 -3.53 -8.61
N ILE A 132 -1.99 -4.84 -8.83
CA ILE A 132 -1.40 -5.57 -9.97
C ILE A 132 -1.78 -4.98 -11.33
N ARG A 133 -2.84 -4.18 -11.41
CA ARG A 133 -3.36 -3.61 -12.68
C ARG A 133 -2.32 -2.90 -13.56
N TYR A 134 -1.25 -2.39 -12.95
CA TYR A 134 -0.17 -1.67 -13.63
C TYR A 134 1.20 -2.30 -13.41
N TRP A 135 1.26 -3.48 -12.82
CA TRP A 135 2.50 -4.18 -12.52
C TRP A 135 2.67 -5.35 -13.49
N SER A 136 3.88 -5.55 -13.96
CA SER A 136 4.20 -6.56 -14.97
C SER A 136 5.26 -7.50 -14.42
N PHE A 137 4.82 -8.61 -13.88
CA PHE A 137 5.66 -9.67 -13.31
C PHE A 137 5.34 -11.01 -13.97
N SER A 138 6.25 -11.99 -13.82
CA SER A 138 6.04 -13.36 -14.32
C SER A 138 4.94 -14.10 -13.58
N ASP A 139 4.60 -13.66 -12.36
CA ASP A 139 3.50 -14.15 -11.54
C ASP A 139 2.80 -12.97 -10.87
N THR A 140 1.64 -13.23 -10.26
CA THR A 140 0.84 -12.23 -9.55
C THR A 140 0.81 -12.43 -8.04
N ASP A 141 1.70 -13.26 -7.47
CA ASP A 141 1.79 -13.48 -6.04
C ASP A 141 2.70 -12.45 -5.36
N LEU A 142 2.21 -11.22 -5.28
CA LEU A 142 2.90 -10.13 -4.61
C LEU A 142 2.11 -9.67 -3.38
N VAL A 143 2.83 -9.33 -2.31
CA VAL A 143 2.24 -8.86 -1.05
C VAL A 143 2.80 -7.49 -0.69
N SER A 144 1.93 -6.56 -0.33
CA SER A 144 2.30 -5.26 0.21
C SER A 144 2.22 -5.26 1.74
N SER A 145 3.17 -4.60 2.41
CA SER A 145 3.09 -4.23 3.82
C SER A 145 2.72 -2.76 3.93
N TRP A 146 1.65 -2.45 4.64
CA TRP A 146 1.15 -1.11 4.90
C TRP A 146 1.26 -0.81 6.40
N LEU A 147 2.25 0.00 6.79
CA LEU A 147 2.47 0.43 8.17
C LEU A 147 1.69 1.71 8.45
N ALA A 148 0.79 1.67 9.40
CA ALA A 148 0.11 2.85 9.93
C ALA A 148 1.07 3.66 10.82
N LEU A 149 1.33 4.93 10.48
CA LEU A 149 2.13 5.85 11.30
C LEU A 149 1.28 6.65 12.30
N GLY A 150 -0.01 6.39 12.34
CA GLY A 150 -0.99 6.99 13.25
C GLY A 150 -2.31 6.25 13.16
N THR A 151 -3.35 6.77 13.78
CA THR A 151 -4.69 6.20 13.67
C THR A 151 -5.20 6.31 12.23
N GLU A 152 -5.68 5.21 11.68
CA GLU A 152 -6.35 5.14 10.37
C GLU A 152 -7.75 4.58 10.54
N THR A 153 -8.74 5.31 10.06
CA THR A 153 -10.15 4.94 10.09
C THR A 153 -10.80 5.27 8.75
N ARG A 154 -12.01 4.82 8.54
CA ARG A 154 -12.78 5.22 7.35
C ARG A 154 -12.88 6.75 7.22
N ALA A 155 -13.01 7.47 8.34
CA ALA A 155 -13.18 8.92 8.34
C ALA A 155 -11.95 9.70 7.86
N ASN A 156 -10.74 9.18 8.07
CA ASN A 156 -9.51 9.84 7.62
C ASN A 156 -8.88 9.19 6.38
N GLY A 157 -9.65 8.36 5.65
CA GLY A 157 -9.21 7.73 4.41
C GLY A 157 -8.36 6.47 4.64
N GLY A 158 -8.65 5.72 5.68
CA GLY A 158 -8.14 4.36 5.88
C GLY A 158 -8.57 3.43 4.74
N LEU A 159 -7.76 2.38 4.50
CA LEU A 159 -8.02 1.42 3.44
C LEU A 159 -9.22 0.52 3.75
N SER A 160 -10.10 0.39 2.78
CA SER A 160 -11.14 -0.64 2.76
C SER A 160 -10.72 -1.78 1.86
N PHE A 161 -11.00 -3.03 2.25
CA PHE A 161 -10.65 -4.25 1.53
C PHE A 161 -11.90 -5.09 1.27
N ILE A 162 -11.94 -5.83 0.15
CA ILE A 162 -12.97 -6.84 -0.12
C ILE A 162 -12.36 -8.22 0.14
N PRO A 163 -12.76 -8.91 1.23
CA PRO A 163 -12.21 -10.22 1.59
C PRO A 163 -12.38 -11.25 0.48
N GLY A 164 -11.33 -12.05 0.21
CA GLY A 164 -11.34 -13.12 -0.79
C GLY A 164 -11.27 -12.67 -2.24
N SER A 165 -11.27 -11.35 -2.51
CA SER A 165 -11.27 -10.82 -3.88
C SER A 165 -9.99 -11.09 -4.67
N HIS A 166 -8.86 -11.35 -4.00
CA HIS A 166 -7.59 -11.69 -4.63
C HIS A 166 -7.64 -13.02 -5.39
N ALA A 167 -8.43 -13.98 -4.91
CA ALA A 167 -8.61 -15.30 -5.52
C ALA A 167 -9.75 -15.36 -6.55
N ALA A 168 -10.56 -14.29 -6.64
CA ALA A 168 -11.69 -14.24 -7.56
C ALA A 168 -11.26 -14.05 -9.01
N ALA A 169 -12.02 -14.67 -9.91
CA ALA A 169 -11.92 -14.43 -11.35
C ALA A 169 -12.95 -13.36 -11.76
N PHE A 170 -12.47 -12.15 -11.97
CA PHE A 170 -13.30 -11.06 -12.47
C PHE A 170 -13.23 -10.95 -13.99
N THR A 171 -14.33 -10.53 -14.62
CA THR A 171 -14.41 -10.28 -16.07
C THR A 171 -14.08 -8.82 -16.40
N PRO A 172 -13.61 -8.51 -17.62
CA PRO A 172 -13.21 -7.15 -17.98
C PRO A 172 -14.30 -6.08 -17.81
N ASP A 173 -15.57 -6.43 -18.00
CA ASP A 173 -16.73 -5.53 -17.86
C ASP A 173 -17.02 -5.11 -16.42
N GLN A 174 -16.42 -5.80 -15.43
CA GLN A 174 -16.46 -5.40 -14.03
C GLN A 174 -15.51 -4.23 -13.70
N PHE A 175 -14.65 -3.86 -14.64
CA PHE A 175 -13.71 -2.76 -14.50
C PHE A 175 -13.98 -1.66 -15.53
N ASP A 176 -13.58 -0.43 -15.20
CA ASP A 176 -13.56 0.68 -16.13
C ASP A 176 -12.29 0.67 -17.01
N GLU A 177 -12.17 1.64 -17.93
CA GLU A 177 -11.00 1.80 -18.81
C GLU A 177 -9.70 2.04 -18.06
N LYS A 178 -9.77 2.62 -16.85
CA LYS A 178 -8.62 2.84 -15.94
C LYS A 178 -8.37 1.67 -15.00
N LYS A 179 -9.08 0.54 -15.23
CA LYS A 179 -9.01 -0.67 -14.42
C LYS A 179 -9.40 -0.46 -12.95
N PHE A 180 -10.34 0.45 -12.69
CA PHE A 180 -11.05 0.50 -11.42
C PHE A 180 -12.24 -0.46 -11.48
N PHE A 181 -12.46 -1.18 -10.37
CA PHE A 181 -13.62 -2.05 -10.21
C PHE A 181 -14.86 -1.17 -10.03
N ARG A 182 -15.82 -1.32 -10.93
CA ARG A 182 -16.95 -0.41 -11.08
C ARG A 182 -17.96 -0.57 -9.96
N ASP A 183 -18.26 0.49 -9.26
CA ASP A 183 -19.29 0.55 -8.20
C ASP A 183 -20.71 0.66 -8.77
N ASP A 184 -20.85 1.09 -10.02
CA ASP A 184 -22.11 1.19 -10.76
C ASP A 184 -22.52 -0.10 -11.48
N ALA A 185 -21.65 -1.12 -11.52
CA ALA A 185 -21.94 -2.40 -12.16
C ALA A 185 -22.72 -3.33 -11.22
N PRO A 186 -23.96 -3.76 -11.55
CA PRO A 186 -24.77 -4.58 -10.65
C PRO A 186 -24.11 -5.86 -10.17
N GLN A 187 -23.31 -6.53 -11.03
CA GLN A 187 -22.57 -7.75 -10.68
C GLN A 187 -21.47 -7.52 -9.64
N ASN A 188 -21.08 -6.27 -9.37
CA ASN A 188 -20.08 -5.92 -8.39
C ASN A 188 -20.67 -5.63 -7.01
N ALA A 189 -21.98 -5.39 -6.91
CA ALA A 189 -22.63 -4.92 -5.70
C ALA A 189 -22.44 -5.87 -4.52
N GLU A 190 -22.57 -7.18 -4.73
CA GLU A 190 -22.36 -8.19 -3.67
C GLU A 190 -20.91 -8.23 -3.17
N TRP A 191 -19.94 -8.02 -4.05
CA TRP A 191 -18.54 -7.91 -3.66
C TRP A 191 -18.29 -6.67 -2.80
N ILE A 192 -18.77 -5.51 -3.26
CA ILE A 192 -18.59 -4.23 -2.55
C ILE A 192 -19.30 -4.23 -1.21
N ALA A 193 -20.47 -4.88 -1.10
CA ALA A 193 -21.20 -5.02 0.16
C ALA A 193 -20.43 -5.78 1.25
N ARG A 194 -19.44 -6.61 0.87
CA ARG A 194 -18.58 -7.36 1.80
C ARG A 194 -17.38 -6.54 2.29
N ALA A 195 -17.22 -5.31 1.81
CA ALA A 195 -16.04 -4.50 2.11
C ALA A 195 -15.93 -4.18 3.61
N VAL A 196 -14.73 -4.33 4.13
CA VAL A 196 -14.36 -3.98 5.50
C VAL A 196 -13.29 -2.89 5.49
N CYS A 197 -13.38 -1.97 6.44
CA CYS A 197 -12.35 -0.95 6.68
C CYS A 197 -11.84 -1.15 8.10
N PRO A 198 -10.71 -1.81 8.29
CA PRO A 198 -10.16 -1.99 9.64
C PRO A 198 -9.67 -0.66 10.18
N ASP A 199 -10.03 -0.35 11.42
CA ASP A 199 -9.40 0.74 12.16
C ASP A 199 -7.99 0.31 12.55
N LEU A 200 -7.00 1.15 12.29
CA LEU A 200 -5.60 0.90 12.62
C LEU A 200 -5.09 1.94 13.62
N GLU A 201 -4.18 1.50 14.47
CA GLU A 201 -3.39 2.36 15.34
C GLU A 201 -1.93 2.41 14.85
N ALA A 202 -1.18 3.40 15.35
CA ALA A 202 0.25 3.53 15.05
C ALA A 202 1.01 2.23 15.37
N GLY A 203 1.72 1.67 14.40
CA GLY A 203 2.45 0.41 14.52
C GLY A 203 1.67 -0.83 14.07
N ASP A 204 0.39 -0.70 13.74
CA ASP A 204 -0.33 -1.77 13.05
C ASP A 204 0.16 -1.88 11.61
N VAL A 205 0.23 -3.10 11.08
CA VAL A 205 0.60 -3.37 9.70
C VAL A 205 -0.48 -4.19 9.03
N VAL A 206 -0.93 -3.74 7.86
CA VAL A 206 -1.76 -4.57 6.99
C VAL A 206 -0.85 -5.21 5.95
N PHE A 207 -0.83 -6.55 5.92
CA PHE A 207 -0.28 -7.29 4.79
C PHE A 207 -1.43 -7.60 3.83
N PHE A 208 -1.26 -7.31 2.55
CA PHE A 208 -2.32 -7.58 1.56
C PHE A 208 -1.75 -7.96 0.20
N HIS A 209 -2.42 -8.91 -0.42
CA HIS A 209 -2.08 -9.42 -1.74
C HIS A 209 -2.39 -8.37 -2.82
N CYS A 210 -1.56 -8.24 -3.85
CA CYS A 210 -1.69 -7.24 -4.90
C CYS A 210 -2.99 -7.33 -5.73
N ARG A 211 -3.67 -8.47 -5.69
CA ARG A 211 -4.98 -8.70 -6.32
C ARG A 211 -6.15 -8.46 -5.38
N THR A 212 -5.94 -8.16 -4.10
CA THR A 212 -7.04 -7.80 -3.21
C THR A 212 -7.64 -6.47 -3.64
N LEU A 213 -8.95 -6.45 -3.90
CA LEU A 213 -9.68 -5.23 -4.18
C LEU A 213 -9.68 -4.35 -2.93
N HIS A 214 -9.17 -3.12 -3.09
CA HIS A 214 -9.14 -2.15 -2.01
C HIS A 214 -9.43 -0.74 -2.52
N ALA A 215 -9.86 0.14 -1.61
CA ALA A 215 -10.23 1.51 -1.90
C ALA A 215 -9.91 2.41 -0.71
N ALA A 216 -9.82 3.73 -0.92
CA ALA A 216 -9.66 4.71 0.13
C ALA A 216 -10.54 5.93 -0.13
N GLN A 217 -11.34 6.31 0.87
CA GLN A 217 -12.16 7.51 0.84
C GLN A 217 -11.30 8.78 1.05
N GLY A 218 -11.91 9.95 0.94
CA GLY A 218 -11.31 11.21 1.34
C GLY A 218 -11.05 11.25 2.86
N ASN A 219 -10.25 12.21 3.27
CA ASN A 219 -9.99 12.48 4.68
C ASN A 219 -10.90 13.63 5.16
N SER A 220 -11.83 13.31 6.04
CA SER A 220 -12.75 14.27 6.67
C SER A 220 -12.29 14.73 8.06
N SER A 221 -11.10 14.27 8.51
CA SER A 221 -10.49 14.74 9.77
C SER A 221 -9.71 16.03 9.55
N ASP A 222 -9.14 16.56 10.61
CA ASP A 222 -8.30 17.76 10.63
C ASP A 222 -6.79 17.49 10.48
N ARG A 223 -6.40 16.21 10.36
CA ARG A 223 -4.98 15.78 10.36
C ARG A 223 -4.64 14.97 9.12
N VAL A 224 -3.41 15.15 8.66
CA VAL A 224 -2.87 14.31 7.57
C VAL A 224 -2.68 12.89 8.08
N LYS A 225 -3.24 11.92 7.37
CA LYS A 225 -2.98 10.50 7.60
C LYS A 225 -1.68 10.11 6.88
N LEU A 226 -0.81 9.35 7.54
CA LEU A 226 0.49 8.90 7.04
C LEU A 226 0.64 7.39 7.18
N SER A 227 1.14 6.77 6.12
CA SER A 227 1.41 5.34 6.09
C SER A 227 2.66 5.06 5.26
N VAL A 228 3.45 4.06 5.62
CA VAL A 228 4.58 3.59 4.80
C VAL A 228 4.17 2.30 4.11
N VAL A 229 4.35 2.22 2.80
CA VAL A 229 4.01 1.03 2.04
C VAL A 229 5.18 0.52 1.21
N HIS A 230 5.41 -0.81 1.30
CA HIS A 230 6.37 -1.53 0.50
C HIS A 230 5.70 -2.77 -0.10
N THR A 231 6.13 -3.17 -1.31
CA THR A 231 5.65 -4.39 -1.98
C THR A 231 6.78 -5.36 -2.16
N TYR A 232 6.46 -6.64 -2.00
CA TYR A 232 7.39 -7.76 -2.08
C TYR A 232 6.86 -8.83 -3.01
N TYR A 233 7.78 -9.58 -3.59
CA TYR A 233 7.49 -10.71 -4.47
C TYR A 233 8.42 -11.88 -4.14
N PRO A 234 8.02 -13.14 -4.42
CA PRO A 234 8.87 -14.30 -4.19
C PRO A 234 10.09 -14.28 -5.13
N GLN A 235 11.20 -14.85 -4.70
CA GLN A 235 12.45 -14.82 -5.46
C GLN A 235 12.34 -15.47 -6.84
N SER A 236 11.46 -16.46 -7.01
CA SER A 236 11.17 -17.11 -8.30
C SER A 236 10.38 -16.21 -9.26
N CYS A 237 9.63 -15.21 -8.73
CA CYS A 237 8.93 -14.22 -9.51
C CYS A 237 9.90 -13.11 -9.95
N HIS A 238 9.72 -12.59 -11.17
CA HIS A 238 10.58 -11.53 -11.67
C HIS A 238 9.78 -10.51 -12.48
N PRO A 239 10.19 -9.23 -12.44
CA PRO A 239 9.58 -8.21 -13.29
C PRO A 239 9.87 -8.50 -14.77
N LEU A 240 8.85 -8.31 -15.62
CA LEU A 240 8.99 -8.59 -17.06
C LEU A 240 9.90 -7.57 -17.75
N PRO A 241 10.90 -8.02 -18.52
CA PRO A 241 11.83 -7.15 -19.23
C PRO A 241 11.11 -6.12 -20.12
N GLY A 242 11.66 -4.91 -20.19
CA GLY A 242 11.13 -3.81 -20.99
C GLY A 242 9.90 -3.11 -20.39
N THR A 243 9.46 -3.51 -19.21
CA THR A 243 8.35 -2.86 -18.49
C THR A 243 8.84 -1.93 -17.40
N ARG A 244 7.94 -1.05 -16.90
CA ARG A 244 8.24 -0.22 -15.73
C ARG A 244 8.66 -1.06 -14.52
N SER A 245 8.07 -2.25 -14.33
CA SER A 245 8.39 -3.11 -13.19
C SER A 245 9.86 -3.54 -13.15
N ALA A 246 10.51 -3.62 -14.31
CA ALA A 246 11.93 -3.97 -14.47
C ALA A 246 12.86 -2.74 -14.52
N SER A 247 12.37 -1.51 -14.29
CA SER A 247 13.18 -0.29 -14.44
C SER A 247 14.25 -0.12 -13.37
N GLN A 248 14.12 -0.81 -12.24
CA GLN A 248 15.12 -0.83 -11.16
C GLN A 248 15.20 -2.25 -10.56
N PRO A 249 16.36 -2.66 -10.05
CA PRO A 249 16.50 -3.96 -9.40
C PRO A 249 15.72 -4.01 -8.10
N GLY A 250 15.16 -5.18 -7.79
CA GLY A 250 14.64 -5.48 -6.46
C GLY A 250 15.77 -5.70 -5.44
N VAL A 251 15.42 -5.64 -4.17
CA VAL A 251 16.33 -5.90 -3.05
C VAL A 251 16.00 -7.26 -2.44
N PRO A 252 16.83 -8.30 -2.60
CA PRO A 252 16.63 -9.56 -1.93
C PRO A 252 16.63 -9.37 -0.41
N LEU A 253 15.63 -9.93 0.28
CA LEU A 253 15.60 -9.93 1.73
C LEU A 253 16.42 -11.11 2.26
N ALA A 254 17.27 -10.85 3.27
CA ALA A 254 17.94 -11.94 3.95
C ALA A 254 16.90 -12.84 4.60
N GLY A 255 16.90 -14.13 4.25
CA GLY A 255 16.08 -15.11 4.95
C GLY A 255 16.46 -15.14 6.44
N ALA A 256 15.44 -15.17 7.31
CA ALA A 256 15.67 -15.40 8.73
C ALA A 256 16.09 -16.85 8.99
#